data_c1789ac97fa0595520de14806fe03b1f
#
_entry.id   c1789ac97fa0595520de14806fe03b1f
#
_cell.length_a   1.000
_cell.length_b   1.000
_cell.length_c   1.000
_cell.angle_alpha   90.00
_cell.angle_beta   90.00
_cell.angle_gamma   90.00
#
_symmetry.space_group_name_H-M   'P 1'
#
loop_
_entity.id
_entity.type
_entity.pdbx_description
1 polymer ?
#
loop_
_entity_poly.entity_id
_entity_poly.type
_entity_poly.pdbx_seq_one_letter_code
_entity_poly.pdbx_strand_id
1 'polypeptide(L)'
;MGGFGNMRYYVYVSDAKLELLLGQIPPKRLSRLAAEFTIDLKLVTMTVQTAAPPEATRYQRLAVVERAIERDEDVSGLEEPSVWFSGKLGLRSMIYGGESTGLLLFTGMWNGTVIALIGSAHHLIGSGAAPEAVPIGYSGSMLPTFFTLLERDQAEWDDRHQVQESNRPLTRRDRPSDQQSLQQVIDCAEQITGPRQGYEFLARRLLLGTRLDPDGWPVRVLIGTPLYVALSGESR
;
A
#
# COMPACT_ATOMS: atom_id res chain seq x y z
N MET A 1 -12.03 -14.03 29.36
CA MET A 1 -12.80 -14.33 28.15
C MET A 1 -11.87 -14.06 26.98
N GLY A 2 -11.27 -15.10 26.41
CA GLY A 2 -10.39 -14.99 25.25
C GLY A 2 -11.24 -14.75 24.02
N GLY A 3 -11.21 -13.52 23.50
CA GLY A 3 -11.79 -13.22 22.21
C GLY A 3 -11.03 -14.01 21.14
N PHE A 4 -11.72 -14.88 20.42
CA PHE A 4 -11.21 -15.43 19.17
C PHE A 4 -10.90 -14.24 18.26
N GLY A 5 -9.62 -13.95 18.05
CA GLY A 5 -9.21 -12.92 17.12
C GLY A 5 -9.87 -13.20 15.77
N ASN A 6 -10.57 -12.21 15.23
CA ASN A 6 -11.22 -12.33 13.94
C ASN A 6 -10.16 -12.75 12.91
N MET A 7 -10.30 -13.96 12.32
CA MET A 7 -9.41 -14.40 11.26
C MET A 7 -9.53 -13.42 10.09
N ARG A 8 -8.42 -12.76 9.76
CA ARG A 8 -8.34 -11.85 8.61
C ARG A 8 -7.87 -12.62 7.39
N TYR A 9 -8.52 -12.41 6.28
CA TYR A 9 -8.07 -12.95 4.99
C TYR A 9 -7.25 -11.87 4.28
N TYR A 10 -5.94 -11.93 4.47
CA TYR A 10 -5.03 -10.97 3.86
C TYR A 10 -4.94 -11.20 2.35
N VAL A 11 -5.01 -10.12 1.58
CA VAL A 11 -4.77 -10.10 0.13
C VAL A 11 -3.46 -9.41 -0.21
N TYR A 12 -2.96 -8.58 0.69
CA TYR A 12 -1.72 -7.83 0.53
C TYR A 12 -1.02 -7.69 1.87
N VAL A 13 0.28 -7.96 1.91
CA VAL A 13 1.15 -7.70 3.07
C VAL A 13 2.52 -7.26 2.57
N SER A 14 2.97 -6.06 2.97
CA SER A 14 4.25 -5.51 2.54
C SER A 14 5.42 -6.06 3.35
N ASP A 15 6.08 -7.10 2.88
CA ASP A 15 7.24 -7.69 3.54
C ASP A 15 8.38 -6.66 3.74
N ALA A 16 8.63 -5.82 2.73
CA ALA A 16 9.65 -4.78 2.82
C ALA A 16 9.38 -3.78 3.97
N LYS A 17 8.11 -3.39 4.18
CA LYS A 17 7.76 -2.52 5.31
C LYS A 17 7.84 -3.27 6.64
N LEU A 18 7.45 -4.55 6.67
CA LEU A 18 7.58 -5.36 7.88
C LEU A 18 9.04 -5.44 8.33
N GLU A 19 9.96 -5.73 7.43
CA GLU A 19 11.40 -5.78 7.75
C GLU A 19 11.93 -4.42 8.23
N LEU A 20 11.59 -3.35 7.51
CA LEU A 20 12.00 -1.99 7.88
C LEU A 20 11.51 -1.61 9.28
N LEU A 21 10.26 -1.88 9.60
CA LEU A 21 9.64 -1.53 10.88
C LEU A 21 10.13 -2.41 12.02
N LEU A 22 10.29 -3.71 11.79
CA LEU A 22 10.87 -4.63 12.78
C LEU A 22 12.28 -4.19 13.17
N GLY A 23 13.10 -3.75 12.22
CA GLY A 23 14.45 -3.22 12.48
C GLY A 23 14.47 -1.96 13.33
N GLN A 24 13.38 -1.21 13.43
CA GLN A 24 13.25 0.00 14.24
C GLN A 24 12.76 -0.31 15.68
N ILE A 25 12.20 -1.48 15.94
CA ILE A 25 11.73 -1.86 17.27
C ILE A 25 12.92 -2.25 18.14
N PRO A 26 13.14 -1.59 19.31
CA PRO A 26 14.23 -1.95 20.21
C PRO A 26 14.14 -3.43 20.65
N PRO A 27 15.27 -4.17 20.76
CA PRO A 27 15.27 -5.61 21.04
C PRO A 27 14.49 -6.02 22.30
N LYS A 28 14.60 -5.26 23.39
CA LYS A 28 13.86 -5.53 24.64
C LYS A 28 12.35 -5.45 24.44
N ARG A 29 11.91 -4.53 23.59
CA ARG A 29 10.51 -4.35 23.28
C ARG A 29 10.01 -5.42 22.32
N LEU A 30 10.81 -5.72 21.29
CA LEU A 30 10.51 -6.80 20.35
C LEU A 30 10.30 -8.13 21.08
N SER A 31 11.16 -8.46 22.07
CA SER A 31 11.00 -9.65 22.91
C SER A 31 9.68 -9.66 23.70
N ARG A 32 9.26 -8.49 24.22
CA ARG A 32 7.98 -8.38 24.94
C ARG A 32 6.79 -8.58 24.02
N LEU A 33 6.81 -7.93 22.85
CA LEU A 33 5.75 -8.06 21.85
C LEU A 33 5.65 -9.49 21.32
N ALA A 34 6.78 -10.13 21.01
CA ALA A 34 6.79 -11.53 20.57
C ALA A 34 6.20 -12.47 21.64
N ALA A 35 6.54 -12.24 22.92
CA ALA A 35 6.01 -13.02 24.03
C ALA A 35 4.48 -12.88 24.21
N GLU A 36 3.90 -11.71 23.93
CA GLU A 36 2.44 -11.50 23.98
C GLU A 36 1.68 -12.39 23.00
N PHE A 37 2.28 -12.69 21.86
CA PHE A 37 1.70 -13.55 20.83
C PHE A 37 2.16 -15.00 20.90
N THR A 38 2.96 -15.36 21.90
CA THR A 38 3.58 -16.71 22.04
C THR A 38 4.42 -17.08 20.80
N ILE A 39 5.09 -16.09 20.20
CA ILE A 39 5.89 -16.24 18.99
C ILE A 39 7.36 -16.44 19.36
N ASP A 40 8.04 -17.38 18.70
CA ASP A 40 9.49 -17.53 18.84
C ASP A 40 10.20 -16.29 18.26
N LEU A 41 10.96 -15.59 19.10
CA LEU A 41 11.71 -14.41 18.71
C LEU A 41 12.66 -14.66 17.52
N LYS A 42 13.20 -15.89 17.41
CA LYS A 42 14.05 -16.26 16.27
C LYS A 42 13.31 -16.19 14.96
N LEU A 43 12.01 -16.54 14.91
CA LEU A 43 11.19 -16.44 13.70
C LEU A 43 10.94 -14.98 13.30
N VAL A 44 10.85 -14.08 14.29
CA VAL A 44 10.63 -12.65 14.02
C VAL A 44 11.89 -11.98 13.49
N THR A 45 13.06 -12.39 14.00
CA THR A 45 14.36 -11.75 13.70
C THR A 45 15.13 -12.39 12.55
N MET A 46 14.68 -13.52 12.00
CA MET A 46 15.34 -14.15 10.86
C MET A 46 15.33 -13.20 9.65
N THR A 47 16.52 -12.68 9.33
CA THR A 47 16.75 -11.95 8.09
C THR A 47 16.78 -12.94 6.94
N VAL A 48 15.84 -12.81 6.03
CA VAL A 48 15.72 -13.74 4.89
C VAL A 48 16.76 -13.38 3.84
N GLN A 49 17.87 -14.08 3.84
CA GLN A 49 18.90 -13.90 2.81
C GLN A 49 18.66 -14.73 1.52
N THR A 50 17.80 -15.73 1.52
CA THR A 50 17.74 -16.69 0.40
C THR A 50 16.41 -17.35 0.08
N ALA A 51 15.36 -17.17 0.86
CA ALA A 51 14.02 -17.70 0.53
C ALA A 51 12.92 -16.84 1.17
N ALA A 52 11.76 -16.75 0.51
CA ALA A 52 10.60 -16.10 1.10
C ALA A 52 10.28 -16.75 2.46
N PRO A 53 10.06 -15.96 3.52
CA PRO A 53 9.73 -16.53 4.82
C PRO A 53 8.46 -17.36 4.71
N PRO A 54 8.33 -18.49 5.46
CA PRO A 54 7.09 -19.24 5.52
C PRO A 54 5.92 -18.28 5.83
N GLU A 55 4.76 -18.48 5.22
CA GLU A 55 3.60 -17.59 5.40
C GLU A 55 3.25 -17.38 6.88
N ALA A 56 3.33 -18.43 7.71
CA ALA A 56 3.13 -18.33 9.15
C ALA A 56 4.03 -17.27 9.80
N THR A 57 5.29 -17.20 9.38
CA THR A 57 6.25 -16.20 9.88
C THR A 57 5.89 -14.77 9.45
N ARG A 58 5.34 -14.61 8.25
CA ARG A 58 4.87 -13.29 7.74
C ARG A 58 3.76 -12.73 8.61
N TYR A 59 2.73 -13.52 8.92
CA TYR A 59 1.62 -13.07 9.75
C TYR A 59 2.00 -12.82 11.20
N GLN A 60 2.94 -13.58 11.74
CA GLN A 60 3.50 -13.35 13.06
C GLN A 60 4.25 -12.01 13.13
N ARG A 61 5.09 -11.73 12.14
CA ARG A 61 5.79 -10.46 12.01
C ARG A 61 4.82 -9.30 11.86
N LEU A 62 3.77 -9.47 11.05
CA LEU A 62 2.72 -8.48 10.89
C LEU A 62 2.03 -8.16 12.22
N ALA A 63 1.64 -9.17 13.01
CA ALA A 63 1.00 -8.97 14.30
C ALA A 63 1.89 -8.17 15.28
N VAL A 64 3.20 -8.47 15.31
CA VAL A 64 4.17 -7.74 16.15
C VAL A 64 4.29 -6.28 15.70
N VAL A 65 4.41 -6.03 14.40
CA VAL A 65 4.53 -4.68 13.84
C VAL A 65 3.23 -3.88 14.03
N GLU A 66 2.07 -4.48 13.73
CA GLU A 66 0.76 -3.86 13.96
C GLU A 66 0.63 -3.41 15.42
N ARG A 67 0.97 -4.30 16.37
CA ARG A 67 0.91 -3.99 17.80
C ARG A 67 1.90 -2.91 18.23
N ALA A 68 3.08 -2.88 17.61
CA ALA A 68 4.04 -1.80 17.85
C ALA A 68 3.50 -0.45 17.36
N ILE A 69 2.95 -0.40 16.15
CA ILE A 69 2.34 0.81 15.58
C ILE A 69 1.18 1.29 16.46
N GLU A 70 0.24 0.41 16.82
CA GLU A 70 -0.90 0.78 17.69
C GLU A 70 -0.52 1.37 19.04
N ARG A 71 0.67 1.00 19.56
CA ARG A 71 1.14 1.49 20.88
C ARG A 71 1.94 2.77 20.81
N ASP A 72 2.67 2.97 19.72
CA ASP A 72 3.69 4.03 19.62
C ASP A 72 3.25 5.17 18.73
N GLU A 73 2.38 4.87 17.79
CA GLU A 73 1.95 5.80 16.80
C GLU A 73 0.45 6.13 17.00
N ASP A 74 0.07 7.32 16.62
CA ASP A 74 -1.34 7.68 16.54
C ASP A 74 -1.93 7.08 15.27
N VAL A 75 -2.69 5.99 15.43
CA VAL A 75 -3.43 5.35 14.34
C VAL A 75 -4.83 5.91 14.31
N SER A 76 -5.10 6.75 13.34
CA SER A 76 -6.42 7.39 13.18
C SER A 76 -7.33 6.64 12.20
N GLY A 77 -8.60 7.05 12.16
CA GLY A 77 -9.54 6.66 11.12
C GLY A 77 -9.39 7.50 9.85
N LEU A 78 -10.38 7.38 8.95
CA LEU A 78 -10.40 8.08 7.66
C LEU A 78 -10.87 9.54 7.77
N GLU A 79 -11.50 9.92 8.89
CA GLU A 79 -11.98 11.28 9.14
C GLU A 79 -10.84 12.29 9.17
N GLU A 80 -9.87 12.03 10.03
CA GLU A 80 -8.69 12.86 10.24
C GLU A 80 -7.44 11.97 10.20
N PRO A 81 -7.00 11.56 9.00
CA PRO A 81 -5.91 10.61 8.88
C PRO A 81 -4.60 11.20 9.37
N SER A 82 -4.01 10.59 10.42
CA SER A 82 -2.67 10.88 10.93
C SER A 82 -1.58 10.27 10.04
N VAL A 83 -0.35 10.12 10.53
CA VAL A 83 0.74 9.46 9.79
C VAL A 83 0.38 8.00 9.49
N TRP A 84 -0.20 7.30 10.46
CA TRP A 84 -0.79 5.98 10.28
C TRP A 84 -2.31 6.09 10.35
N PHE A 85 -2.98 5.43 9.43
CA PHE A 85 -4.43 5.40 9.39
C PHE A 85 -4.94 4.02 9.00
N SER A 86 -6.10 3.69 9.50
CA SER A 86 -6.80 2.45 9.22
C SER A 86 -8.19 2.75 8.69
N GLY A 87 -8.74 1.80 7.94
CA GLY A 87 -10.07 1.96 7.40
C GLY A 87 -10.68 0.63 7.01
N LYS A 88 -12.02 0.65 6.87
CA LYS A 88 -12.81 -0.47 6.39
C LYS A 88 -13.84 0.07 5.41
N LEU A 89 -13.68 -0.25 4.12
CA LEU A 89 -14.58 0.25 3.08
C LEU A 89 -14.51 -0.60 1.79
N GLY A 90 -15.46 -0.36 0.89
CA GLY A 90 -15.45 -0.96 -0.45
C GLY A 90 -14.42 -0.31 -1.35
N LEU A 91 -13.39 -1.08 -1.75
CA LEU A 91 -12.37 -0.65 -2.70
C LEU A 91 -12.45 -1.47 -3.99
N ARG A 92 -11.96 -0.88 -5.07
CA ARG A 92 -11.56 -1.58 -6.29
C ARG A 92 -10.05 -1.70 -6.31
N SER A 93 -9.54 -2.71 -7.01
CA SER A 93 -8.09 -2.90 -7.15
C SER A 93 -7.69 -3.08 -8.60
N MET A 94 -6.51 -2.57 -8.95
CA MET A 94 -5.93 -2.69 -10.27
C MET A 94 -4.41 -2.82 -10.17
N ILE A 95 -3.82 -3.60 -11.08
CA ILE A 95 -2.37 -3.75 -11.23
C ILE A 95 -1.93 -2.99 -12.47
N TYR A 96 -0.96 -2.12 -12.31
CA TYR A 96 -0.29 -1.38 -13.38
C TYR A 96 1.10 -1.93 -13.63
N GLY A 97 1.53 -2.05 -14.88
CA GLY A 97 2.90 -2.41 -15.25
C GLY A 97 3.24 -3.91 -15.17
N GLY A 98 2.24 -4.80 -15.06
CA GLY A 98 2.41 -6.26 -15.02
C GLY A 98 2.72 -6.83 -13.63
N GLU A 99 2.67 -8.16 -13.49
CA GLU A 99 2.71 -8.84 -12.19
C GLU A 99 4.07 -8.75 -11.50
N SER A 100 5.17 -8.76 -12.23
CA SER A 100 6.54 -8.81 -11.66
C SER A 100 7.12 -7.45 -11.26
N THR A 101 6.73 -6.38 -11.96
CA THR A 101 7.23 -5.01 -11.71
C THR A 101 6.10 -4.05 -11.38
N GLY A 102 4.87 -4.56 -11.35
CA GLY A 102 3.67 -3.78 -11.27
C GLY A 102 3.44 -3.11 -9.93
N LEU A 103 2.65 -2.07 -10.00
CA LEU A 103 2.06 -1.42 -8.83
C LEU A 103 0.62 -1.85 -8.68
N LEU A 104 0.24 -2.08 -7.44
CA LEU A 104 -1.12 -2.36 -7.04
C LEU A 104 -1.74 -1.09 -6.48
N LEU A 105 -2.86 -0.68 -7.07
CA LEU A 105 -3.69 0.41 -6.58
C LEU A 105 -4.99 -0.18 -6.04
N PHE A 106 -5.33 0.15 -4.79
CA PHE A 106 -6.67 0.01 -4.25
C PHE A 106 -7.29 1.40 -4.16
N THR A 107 -8.49 1.57 -4.68
CA THR A 107 -9.17 2.87 -4.63
C THR A 107 -10.65 2.73 -4.32
N GLY A 108 -11.17 3.74 -3.63
CA GLY A 108 -12.60 3.85 -3.30
C GLY A 108 -12.92 5.24 -2.78
N MET A 109 -14.17 5.42 -2.42
CA MET A 109 -14.65 6.70 -1.88
C MET A 109 -15.24 6.49 -0.50
N TRP A 110 -14.89 7.36 0.42
CA TRP A 110 -15.41 7.41 1.78
C TRP A 110 -15.80 8.84 2.14
N ASN A 111 -17.07 9.08 2.40
CA ASN A 111 -17.62 10.41 2.75
C ASN A 111 -17.09 11.56 1.87
N GLY A 112 -17.10 11.40 0.55
CA GLY A 112 -16.61 12.41 -0.40
C GLY A 112 -15.08 12.52 -0.47
N THR A 113 -14.33 11.62 0.20
CA THR A 113 -12.87 11.53 0.11
C THR A 113 -12.50 10.36 -0.78
N VAL A 114 -11.69 10.59 -1.82
CA VAL A 114 -11.05 9.53 -2.60
C VAL A 114 -9.92 8.95 -1.79
N ILE A 115 -9.97 7.65 -1.55
CA ILE A 115 -8.93 6.88 -0.86
C ILE A 115 -8.15 6.11 -1.91
N ALA A 116 -6.83 6.25 -1.93
CA ALA A 116 -5.93 5.50 -2.80
C ALA A 116 -4.79 4.87 -2.00
N LEU A 117 -4.70 3.54 -2.02
CA LEU A 117 -3.61 2.81 -1.39
C LEU A 117 -2.72 2.24 -2.47
N ILE A 118 -1.44 2.64 -2.46
CA ILE A 118 -0.47 2.28 -3.49
C ILE A 118 0.60 1.38 -2.89
N GLY A 119 0.77 0.21 -3.48
CA GLY A 119 1.76 -0.78 -3.08
C GLY A 119 2.37 -1.50 -4.28
N SER A 120 3.40 -2.30 -4.05
CA SER A 120 3.94 -3.18 -5.09
C SER A 120 3.05 -4.41 -5.27
N ALA A 121 2.73 -4.76 -6.50
CA ALA A 121 1.97 -5.97 -6.83
C ALA A 121 2.68 -7.25 -6.35
N HIS A 122 4.00 -7.18 -6.17
CA HIS A 122 4.83 -8.25 -5.63
C HIS A 122 4.42 -8.73 -4.23
N HIS A 123 3.75 -7.89 -3.46
CA HIS A 123 3.27 -8.20 -2.11
C HIS A 123 1.85 -8.76 -2.06
N LEU A 124 1.23 -9.03 -3.21
CA LEU A 124 -0.04 -9.75 -3.29
C LEU A 124 0.12 -11.17 -2.77
N ILE A 125 -0.80 -11.58 -1.90
CA ILE A 125 -0.84 -12.95 -1.38
C ILE A 125 -1.42 -13.86 -2.47
N GLY A 126 -0.71 -14.96 -2.77
CA GLY A 126 -1.14 -15.91 -3.80
C GLY A 126 -0.72 -15.57 -5.24
N SER A 127 -0.06 -14.44 -5.47
CA SER A 127 0.62 -14.23 -6.74
C SER A 127 1.84 -15.15 -6.79
N GLY A 128 1.87 -16.10 -7.75
CA GLY A 128 2.98 -17.05 -7.93
C GLY A 128 4.27 -16.42 -8.49
N ALA A 129 4.38 -15.11 -8.52
CA ALA A 129 5.55 -14.41 -8.98
C ALA A 129 6.69 -14.57 -7.96
N ALA A 130 7.72 -15.32 -8.33
CA ALA A 130 8.98 -15.33 -7.58
C ALA A 130 9.55 -13.90 -7.52
N PRO A 131 10.13 -13.49 -6.38
CA PRO A 131 10.70 -12.17 -6.23
C PRO A 131 11.91 -12.01 -7.16
N GLU A 132 11.71 -11.40 -8.30
CA GLU A 132 12.82 -10.80 -9.02
C GLU A 132 13.23 -9.57 -8.20
N ALA A 133 14.49 -9.54 -7.78
CA ALA A 133 15.04 -8.45 -7.00
C ALA A 133 14.93 -7.14 -7.79
N VAL A 134 13.82 -6.43 -7.64
CA VAL A 134 13.71 -5.06 -8.12
C VAL A 134 14.72 -4.25 -7.33
N PRO A 135 15.68 -3.56 -7.96
CA PRO A 135 16.58 -2.68 -7.25
C PRO A 135 15.73 -1.70 -6.45
N ILE A 136 15.74 -1.86 -5.14
CA ILE A 136 15.04 -0.97 -4.23
C ILE A 136 15.76 0.37 -4.32
N GLY A 137 15.29 1.24 -5.22
CA GLY A 137 15.59 2.65 -5.09
C GLY A 137 15.06 3.09 -3.73
N TYR A 138 15.92 3.64 -2.91
CA TYR A 138 15.74 4.01 -1.50
C TYR A 138 14.62 5.02 -1.22
N SER A 139 13.50 4.98 -1.91
CA SER A 139 12.32 5.76 -1.53
C SER A 139 11.33 4.83 -0.87
N GLY A 140 11.07 5.03 0.42
CA GLY A 140 10.03 4.32 1.17
C GLY A 140 8.61 4.60 0.66
N SER A 141 8.48 5.19 -0.52
CA SER A 141 7.24 5.51 -1.19
C SER A 141 7.28 5.03 -2.64
N MET A 142 6.26 4.28 -3.04
CA MET A 142 6.05 3.85 -4.42
C MET A 142 5.39 4.95 -5.28
N LEU A 143 5.11 6.14 -4.72
CA LEU A 143 4.49 7.25 -5.44
C LEU A 143 5.25 7.66 -6.71
N PRO A 144 6.58 7.87 -6.69
CA PRO A 144 7.30 8.25 -7.90
C PRO A 144 7.20 7.21 -9.00
N THR A 145 7.27 5.93 -8.65
CA THR A 145 7.14 4.80 -9.59
C THR A 145 5.72 4.72 -10.14
N PHE A 146 4.71 4.95 -9.30
CA PHE A 146 3.31 4.97 -9.70
C PHE A 146 3.06 6.05 -10.76
N PHE A 147 3.53 7.27 -10.54
CA PHE A 147 3.34 8.35 -11.50
C PHE A 147 4.12 8.12 -12.80
N THR A 148 5.31 7.55 -12.72
CA THR A 148 6.06 7.16 -13.92
C THR A 148 5.32 6.11 -14.75
N LEU A 149 4.70 5.12 -14.10
CA LEU A 149 3.92 4.10 -14.81
C LEU A 149 2.64 4.69 -15.39
N LEU A 150 1.97 5.60 -14.70
CA LEU A 150 0.80 6.30 -15.24
C LEU A 150 1.13 7.14 -16.45
N GLU A 151 2.23 7.90 -16.41
CA GLU A 151 2.70 8.69 -17.55
C GLU A 151 3.05 7.81 -18.74
N ARG A 152 3.63 6.63 -18.48
CA ARG A 152 3.94 5.65 -19.52
C ARG A 152 2.69 5.01 -20.11
N ASP A 153 1.74 4.59 -19.30
CA ASP A 153 0.48 4.01 -19.77
C ASP A 153 -0.34 5.05 -20.57
N GLN A 154 -0.30 6.31 -20.16
CA GLN A 154 -0.92 7.42 -20.87
C GLN A 154 -0.20 7.69 -22.20
N ALA A 155 1.13 7.65 -22.22
CA ALA A 155 1.93 7.79 -23.44
C ALA A 155 1.72 6.61 -24.40
N GLU A 156 1.62 5.37 -23.89
CA GLU A 156 1.29 4.19 -24.72
C GLU A 156 -0.16 4.25 -25.28
N TRP A 157 -1.07 4.93 -24.59
CA TRP A 157 -2.43 5.21 -25.07
C TRP A 157 -2.40 6.26 -26.18
N ASP A 158 -1.61 7.32 -26.00
CA ASP A 158 -1.39 8.38 -27.01
C ASP A 158 -0.57 7.86 -28.19
N ASP A 159 0.40 6.95 -27.96
CA ASP A 159 1.29 6.40 -29.00
C ASP A 159 0.58 5.39 -29.92
N ARG A 160 -0.53 4.79 -29.52
CA ARG A 160 -1.44 4.11 -30.47
C ARG A 160 -2.05 5.09 -31.48
N HIS A 161 -1.89 6.39 -31.25
CA HIS A 161 -2.38 7.46 -32.12
C HIS A 161 -1.29 8.39 -32.64
N GLN A 162 -0.07 8.40 -32.10
CA GLN A 162 1.10 9.11 -32.63
C GLN A 162 2.43 8.56 -32.08
N VAL A 163 3.32 8.19 -32.99
CA VAL A 163 4.68 7.73 -32.72
C VAL A 163 5.58 8.88 -32.27
N GLN A 164 6.29 8.74 -31.17
CA GLN A 164 7.68 9.14 -30.90
C GLN A 164 7.97 9.77 -29.52
N GLU A 165 9.04 9.21 -28.94
CA GLU A 165 10.01 9.77 -27.97
C GLU A 165 9.62 9.83 -26.47
N SER A 166 10.20 8.98 -25.62
CA SER A 166 11.50 9.19 -24.98
C SER A 166 11.83 8.17 -23.88
N ASN A 167 12.93 7.47 -24.09
CA ASN A 167 13.66 6.68 -23.09
C ASN A 167 14.56 7.62 -22.25
N ARG A 168 13.99 8.54 -21.48
CA ARG A 168 14.77 9.47 -20.65
C ARG A 168 14.59 9.10 -19.16
N PRO A 169 15.67 8.85 -18.42
CA PRO A 169 15.56 8.63 -16.97
C PRO A 169 15.06 9.90 -16.30
N LEU A 170 14.03 9.78 -15.47
CA LEU A 170 13.44 10.90 -14.73
C LEU A 170 14.49 11.57 -13.84
N THR A 171 14.69 12.85 -14.04
CA THR A 171 15.53 13.67 -13.17
C THR A 171 14.71 14.17 -11.97
N ARG A 172 15.38 14.69 -10.94
CA ARG A 172 14.72 15.27 -9.75
C ARG A 172 13.76 16.42 -10.08
N ARG A 173 13.87 17.03 -11.30
CA ARG A 173 13.00 18.08 -11.81
C ARG A 173 11.69 17.57 -12.40
N ASP A 174 11.63 16.28 -12.76
CA ASP A 174 10.49 15.67 -13.45
C ASP A 174 9.49 15.04 -12.45
N ARG A 175 9.65 15.25 -11.14
CA ARG A 175 8.67 14.77 -10.16
C ARG A 175 7.39 15.60 -10.25
N PRO A 176 6.23 14.96 -10.40
CA PRO A 176 4.97 15.66 -10.38
C PRO A 176 4.81 16.43 -9.05
N SER A 177 4.22 17.61 -9.12
CA SER A 177 3.86 18.34 -7.91
C SER A 177 2.81 17.53 -7.12
N ASP A 178 2.73 17.77 -5.81
CA ASP A 178 1.69 17.12 -4.98
C ASP A 178 0.29 17.30 -5.58
N GLN A 179 0.04 18.43 -6.19
CA GLN A 179 -1.22 18.72 -6.84
C GLN A 179 -1.46 17.87 -8.08
N GLN A 180 -0.46 17.69 -8.94
CA GLN A 180 -0.56 16.79 -10.09
C GLN A 180 -0.77 15.34 -9.64
N SER A 181 -0.07 14.93 -8.58
CA SER A 181 -0.24 13.61 -7.98
C SER A 181 -1.66 13.34 -7.51
N LEU A 182 -2.29 14.32 -6.85
CA LEU A 182 -3.68 14.20 -6.40
C LEU A 182 -4.64 14.08 -7.59
N GLN A 183 -4.43 14.85 -8.66
CA GLN A 183 -5.28 14.81 -9.86
C GLN A 183 -5.19 13.45 -10.54
N GLN A 184 -3.98 12.96 -10.80
CA GLN A 184 -3.76 11.67 -11.44
C GLN A 184 -4.43 10.52 -10.67
N VAL A 185 -4.47 10.58 -9.33
CA VAL A 185 -5.18 9.58 -8.53
C VAL A 185 -6.68 9.64 -8.72
N ILE A 186 -7.27 10.84 -8.85
CA ILE A 186 -8.71 10.97 -9.15
C ILE A 186 -9.00 10.35 -10.51
N ASP A 187 -8.24 10.75 -11.53
CA ASP A 187 -8.41 10.27 -12.90
C ASP A 187 -8.30 8.73 -12.97
N CYS A 188 -7.32 8.15 -12.26
CA CYS A 188 -7.19 6.70 -12.14
C CYS A 188 -8.36 6.06 -11.42
N ALA A 189 -8.82 6.66 -10.32
CA ALA A 189 -9.93 6.10 -9.55
C ALA A 189 -11.23 6.02 -10.34
N GLU A 190 -11.45 6.96 -11.27
CA GLU A 190 -12.59 6.96 -12.18
C GLU A 190 -12.48 5.89 -13.28
N GLN A 191 -11.27 5.66 -13.77
CA GLN A 191 -11.02 4.68 -14.84
C GLN A 191 -11.09 3.23 -14.34
N ILE A 192 -10.88 2.98 -13.05
CA ILE A 192 -10.94 1.62 -12.51
C ILE A 192 -12.38 1.13 -12.50
N THR A 193 -12.69 0.22 -13.42
CA THR A 193 -13.95 -0.49 -13.51
C THR A 193 -13.90 -1.80 -12.72
N GLY A 194 -15.06 -2.38 -12.42
CA GLY A 194 -15.16 -3.65 -11.72
C GLY A 194 -15.87 -3.55 -10.37
N PRO A 195 -16.14 -4.68 -9.73
CA PRO A 195 -16.86 -4.73 -8.47
C PRO A 195 -16.04 -4.10 -7.33
N ARG A 196 -16.72 -3.41 -6.42
CA ARG A 196 -16.13 -3.02 -5.15
C ARG A 196 -16.14 -4.22 -4.22
N GLN A 197 -15.02 -4.46 -3.55
CA GLN A 197 -14.88 -5.46 -2.53
C GLN A 197 -14.63 -4.80 -1.18
N GLY A 198 -15.24 -5.34 -0.10
CA GLY A 198 -14.97 -4.87 1.24
C GLY A 198 -13.54 -5.21 1.67
N TYR A 199 -12.78 -4.20 2.05
CA TYR A 199 -11.43 -4.36 2.57
C TYR A 199 -11.27 -3.63 3.90
N GLU A 200 -10.44 -4.19 4.76
CA GLU A 200 -9.85 -3.50 5.91
C GLU A 200 -8.34 -3.36 5.68
N PHE A 201 -7.76 -2.28 6.15
CA PHE A 201 -6.33 -2.00 5.94
C PHE A 201 -5.73 -1.15 7.06
N LEU A 202 -4.41 -1.25 7.18
CA LEU A 202 -3.55 -0.33 7.90
C LEU A 202 -2.54 0.26 6.90
N ALA A 203 -2.47 1.58 6.82
CA ALA A 203 -1.64 2.26 5.85
C ALA A 203 -0.92 3.48 6.45
N ARG A 204 0.22 3.81 5.87
CA ARG A 204 0.91 5.07 6.15
C ARG A 204 0.49 6.11 5.13
N ARG A 205 0.12 7.31 5.60
CA ARG A 205 -0.24 8.45 4.77
C ARG A 205 0.99 8.93 3.99
N LEU A 206 0.82 9.12 2.70
CA LEU A 206 1.82 9.69 1.80
C LEU A 206 1.44 11.13 1.45
N LEU A 207 0.17 11.35 1.13
CA LEU A 207 -0.33 12.66 0.73
C LEU A 207 -1.80 12.80 1.14
N LEU A 208 -2.17 14.01 1.52
CA LEU A 208 -3.54 14.40 1.78
C LEU A 208 -3.75 15.80 1.21
N GLY A 209 -4.79 15.98 0.41
CA GLY A 209 -5.08 17.27 -0.19
C GLY A 209 -6.48 17.34 -0.74
N THR A 210 -6.79 18.46 -1.37
CA THR A 210 -8.07 18.71 -2.04
C THR A 210 -7.82 19.11 -3.48
N ARG A 211 -8.60 18.56 -4.40
CA ARG A 211 -8.59 18.88 -5.83
C ARG A 211 -10.02 19.06 -6.32
N LEU A 212 -10.15 19.65 -7.49
CA LEU A 212 -11.43 19.69 -8.17
C LEU A 212 -11.61 18.39 -8.97
N ASP A 213 -12.81 17.83 -8.91
CA ASP A 213 -13.23 16.75 -9.81
C ASP A 213 -13.49 17.32 -11.23
N PRO A 214 -13.81 16.45 -12.22
CA PRO A 214 -14.13 16.90 -13.58
C PRO A 214 -15.31 17.87 -13.67
N ASP A 215 -16.23 17.81 -12.70
CA ASP A 215 -17.40 18.70 -12.61
C ASP A 215 -17.08 20.03 -11.89
N GLY A 216 -15.85 20.19 -11.38
CA GLY A 216 -15.38 21.39 -10.68
C GLY A 216 -15.67 21.43 -9.19
N TRP A 217 -16.09 20.32 -8.57
CA TRP A 217 -16.34 20.24 -7.14
C TRP A 217 -15.08 19.87 -6.36
N PRO A 218 -14.90 20.45 -5.16
CA PRO A 218 -13.75 20.10 -4.33
C PRO A 218 -13.88 18.68 -3.77
N VAL A 219 -12.92 17.82 -4.13
CA VAL A 219 -12.80 16.45 -3.65
C VAL A 219 -11.54 16.33 -2.80
N ARG A 220 -11.69 15.78 -1.61
CA ARG A 220 -10.56 15.43 -0.76
C ARG A 220 -9.93 14.12 -1.25
N VAL A 221 -8.62 14.04 -1.27
CA VAL A 221 -7.87 12.87 -1.71
C VAL A 221 -6.87 12.47 -0.64
N LEU A 222 -6.93 11.22 -0.23
CA LEU A 222 -6.00 10.60 0.71
C LEU A 222 -5.22 9.50 0.01
N ILE A 223 -3.92 9.68 -0.13
CA ILE A 223 -3.00 8.69 -0.70
C ILE A 223 -2.21 8.06 0.43
N GLY A 224 -2.22 6.74 0.49
CA GLY A 224 -1.46 5.96 1.46
C GLY A 224 -0.70 4.80 0.83
N THR A 225 0.22 4.24 1.60
CA THR A 225 0.89 2.99 1.24
C THR A 225 0.57 1.94 2.29
N PRO A 226 -0.10 0.84 1.93
CA PRO A 226 -0.59 -0.12 2.92
C PRO A 226 0.55 -0.94 3.52
N LEU A 227 0.46 -1.19 4.81
CA LEU A 227 1.20 -2.27 5.47
C LEU A 227 0.54 -3.60 5.14
N TYR A 228 -0.79 -3.64 5.26
CA TYR A 228 -1.59 -4.77 4.82
C TYR A 228 -2.95 -4.30 4.28
N VAL A 229 -3.56 -5.16 3.47
CA VAL A 229 -4.97 -5.10 3.07
C VAL A 229 -5.55 -6.49 3.24
N ALA A 230 -6.70 -6.60 3.89
CA ALA A 230 -7.41 -7.84 4.13
C ALA A 230 -8.88 -7.72 3.67
N LEU A 231 -9.51 -8.83 3.31
CA LEU A 231 -10.93 -8.86 3.03
C LEU A 231 -11.72 -8.55 4.32
N SER A 232 -12.71 -7.70 4.20
CA SER A 232 -13.68 -7.49 5.26
C SER A 232 -15.01 -8.15 4.89
N GLY A 233 -15.60 -8.87 5.83
CA GLY A 233 -16.87 -9.58 5.61
C GLY A 233 -18.11 -8.70 5.41
N GLU A 234 -17.98 -7.36 5.47
CA GLU A 234 -19.06 -6.41 5.26
C GLU A 234 -18.70 -5.44 4.14
N SER A 235 -19.28 -5.66 2.96
CA SER A 235 -19.45 -4.65 1.93
C SER A 235 -20.82 -3.99 2.13
N ARG A 236 -20.88 -2.85 2.75
CA ARG A 236 -22.01 -1.94 2.62
C ARG A 236 -21.58 -0.69 1.90
#